data_633cab6c2d855876fb68b628e77ed0db
#
_entry.id   633cab6c2d855876fb68b628e77ed0db
#
_cell.length_a   1.000
_cell.length_b   1.000
_cell.length_c   1.000
_cell.angle_alpha   90.00
_cell.angle_beta   90.00
_cell.angle_gamma   90.00
#
_symmetry.space_group_name_H-M   'P 1'
#
loop_
_entity.id
_entity.type
_entity.pdbx_description
1 polymer ?
#
loop_
_entity_poly.entity_id
_entity_poly.type
_entity_poly.pdbx_seq_one_letter_code
_entity_poly.pdbx_strand_id
1 'polypeptide(L)'
;LQQMPEFLEKPTCLGVGETGLHKSSPNEIESLEAHVDLAMKHDQLVLIHTPHLSDKAHGTKTVLEVLAGMDVNPDRVWIDHVEEQTIESVLDAGYWAGMTLYPVTKCSPRRAVDILEKYPRERLLVNSSADWGPSDPFTLQESIVEFRRRGHSLQAAVEIYHNNPCRFLGQNAKWDIKPITISEE
;
A
#
# COMPACT_ATOMS: atom_id res chain seq x y z
N LEU A 1 -2.31 2.34 21.94
CA LEU A 1 -0.94 2.86 21.69
C LEU A 1 0.07 2.43 22.77
N GLN A 2 -0.27 2.44 24.08
CA GLN A 2 0.69 2.18 25.16
C GLN A 2 1.39 0.81 25.07
N GLN A 3 0.72 -0.21 24.55
CA GLN A 3 1.28 -1.58 24.39
C GLN A 3 1.97 -1.82 23.04
N MET A 4 1.78 -0.94 22.06
CA MET A 4 2.31 -1.14 20.70
C MET A 4 3.83 -1.25 20.64
N PRO A 5 4.64 -0.49 21.42
CA PRO A 5 6.09 -0.63 21.39
C PRO A 5 6.59 -2.05 21.61
N GLU A 6 5.95 -2.81 22.51
CA GLU A 6 6.30 -4.22 22.77
C GLU A 6 6.14 -5.11 21.55
N PHE A 7 5.17 -4.79 20.66
CA PHE A 7 4.96 -5.52 19.41
C PHE A 7 5.93 -5.08 18.33
N LEU A 8 6.28 -3.78 18.27
CA LEU A 8 7.22 -3.25 17.31
C LEU A 8 8.63 -3.83 17.45
N GLU A 9 9.01 -4.26 18.65
CA GLU A 9 10.30 -4.92 18.90
C GLU A 9 10.36 -6.37 18.39
N LYS A 10 9.22 -7.01 18.14
CA LYS A 10 9.20 -8.41 17.69
C LYS A 10 9.85 -8.56 16.31
N PRO A 11 10.59 -9.65 16.05
CA PRO A 11 11.30 -9.85 14.78
C PRO A 11 10.37 -9.99 13.58
N THR A 12 9.10 -10.28 13.79
CA THR A 12 8.08 -10.43 12.74
C THR A 12 7.28 -9.15 12.49
N CYS A 13 7.49 -8.08 13.26
CA CYS A 13 6.78 -6.82 13.11
C CYS A 13 7.60 -5.87 12.24
N LEU A 14 7.07 -5.49 11.08
CA LEU A 14 7.74 -4.65 10.09
C LEU A 14 7.28 -3.19 10.12
N GLY A 15 6.20 -2.89 10.82
CA GLY A 15 5.66 -1.52 10.82
C GLY A 15 4.41 -1.37 11.67
N VAL A 16 3.86 -0.16 11.62
CA VAL A 16 2.58 0.21 12.22
C VAL A 16 1.51 0.19 11.14
N GLY A 17 0.45 -0.56 11.38
CA GLY A 17 -0.69 -0.66 10.46
C GLY A 17 -1.49 -1.96 10.68
N GLU A 18 -2.63 -2.02 10.11
CA GLU A 18 -3.28 -1.07 9.25
C GLU A 18 -3.92 0.05 10.10
N THR A 19 -3.61 1.32 9.84
CA THR A 19 -4.24 2.51 10.45
C THR A 19 -4.81 3.39 9.33
N GLY A 20 -5.71 4.31 9.63
CA GLY A 20 -6.23 5.21 8.59
C GLY A 20 -7.61 5.77 8.90
N LEU A 21 -8.30 6.21 7.85
CA LEU A 21 -9.59 6.90 7.96
C LEU A 21 -10.70 6.06 7.31
N HIS A 22 -11.85 6.02 7.99
CA HIS A 22 -13.07 5.41 7.45
C HIS A 22 -14.13 6.47 7.13
N LYS A 23 -14.37 7.41 8.05
CA LYS A 23 -15.31 8.54 7.92
C LYS A 23 -14.62 9.90 8.02
N SER A 24 -13.33 9.94 8.17
CA SER A 24 -12.54 11.16 8.36
C SER A 24 -13.01 12.00 9.56
N SER A 25 -13.44 11.32 10.63
CA SER A 25 -13.82 11.97 11.87
C SER A 25 -12.60 12.53 12.62
N PRO A 26 -12.78 13.56 13.47
CA PRO A 26 -11.66 14.10 14.26
C PRO A 26 -10.92 13.03 15.09
N ASN A 27 -11.63 12.07 15.67
CA ASN A 27 -11.02 11.00 16.45
C ASN A 27 -10.17 10.04 15.57
N GLU A 28 -10.62 9.78 14.34
CA GLU A 28 -9.82 8.97 13.41
C GLU A 28 -8.56 9.71 12.98
N ILE A 29 -8.64 11.02 12.76
CA ILE A 29 -7.49 11.86 12.41
C ILE A 29 -6.49 11.87 13.56
N GLU A 30 -6.92 12.15 14.79
CA GLU A 30 -6.07 12.10 15.99
C GLU A 30 -5.42 10.71 16.16
N SER A 31 -6.19 9.65 15.92
CA SER A 31 -5.66 8.28 15.96
C SER A 31 -4.62 8.03 14.89
N LEU A 32 -4.86 8.47 13.65
CA LEU A 32 -3.90 8.35 12.55
C LEU A 32 -2.58 9.06 12.88
N GLU A 33 -2.66 10.33 13.31
CA GLU A 33 -1.49 11.12 13.71
C GLU A 33 -0.68 10.41 14.80
N ALA A 34 -1.36 9.90 15.83
CA ALA A 34 -0.70 9.22 16.94
C ALA A 34 -0.02 7.90 16.53
N HIS A 35 -0.58 7.17 15.56
CA HIS A 35 0.03 5.95 15.03
C HIS A 35 1.24 6.26 14.13
N VAL A 36 1.14 7.28 13.30
CA VAL A 36 2.25 7.74 12.45
C VAL A 36 3.40 8.26 13.32
N ASP A 37 3.12 9.08 14.33
CA ASP A 37 4.11 9.54 15.30
C ASP A 37 4.82 8.38 16.02
N LEU A 38 4.07 7.37 16.41
CA LEU A 38 4.63 6.18 17.04
C LEU A 38 5.58 5.45 16.07
N ALA A 39 5.17 5.28 14.83
CA ALA A 39 6.00 4.64 13.82
C ALA A 39 7.31 5.40 13.59
N MET A 40 7.25 6.72 13.45
CA MET A 40 8.44 7.56 13.28
C MET A 40 9.40 7.46 14.47
N LYS A 41 8.88 7.52 15.71
CA LYS A 41 9.68 7.38 16.94
C LYS A 41 10.43 6.05 17.04
N HIS A 42 9.87 5.00 16.45
CA HIS A 42 10.44 3.64 16.48
C HIS A 42 11.09 3.22 15.17
N ASP A 43 11.30 4.15 14.23
CA ASP A 43 11.85 3.88 12.90
C ASP A 43 11.13 2.73 12.17
N GLN A 44 9.79 2.74 12.19
CA GLN A 44 8.96 1.71 11.58
C GLN A 44 8.35 2.18 10.25
N LEU A 45 7.95 1.21 9.41
CA LEU A 45 7.12 1.46 8.23
C LEU A 45 5.69 1.76 8.66
N VAL A 46 4.94 2.44 7.80
CA VAL A 46 3.52 2.75 8.04
C VAL A 46 2.68 2.25 6.88
N LEU A 47 1.60 1.54 7.21
CA LEU A 47 0.55 1.16 6.27
C LEU A 47 -0.74 1.90 6.63
N ILE A 48 -1.22 2.74 5.71
CA ILE A 48 -2.40 3.57 5.91
C ILE A 48 -3.49 3.14 4.94
N HIS A 49 -4.66 2.78 5.47
CA HIS A 49 -5.84 2.53 4.65
C HIS A 49 -6.62 3.82 4.34
N THR A 50 -7.22 3.86 3.17
CA THR A 50 -8.12 4.95 2.75
C THR A 50 -9.57 4.48 2.71
N PRO A 51 -10.55 5.37 2.90
CA PRO A 51 -11.97 5.02 2.87
C PRO A 51 -12.40 4.37 1.55
N HIS A 52 -13.60 3.81 1.54
CA HIS A 52 -14.18 3.17 0.36
C HIS A 52 -15.28 3.99 -0.28
N LEU A 53 -15.60 3.68 -1.54
CA LEU A 53 -16.74 4.22 -2.27
C LEU A 53 -16.80 5.75 -2.28
N SER A 54 -17.91 6.33 -1.83
CA SER A 54 -18.16 7.77 -1.86
C SER A 54 -17.15 8.60 -1.06
N ASP A 55 -16.57 8.03 -0.01
CA ASP A 55 -15.64 8.72 0.88
C ASP A 55 -14.18 8.64 0.39
N LYS A 56 -13.90 7.84 -0.65
CA LYS A 56 -12.57 7.55 -1.18
C LYS A 56 -11.76 8.82 -1.48
N ALA A 57 -12.25 9.67 -2.34
CA ALA A 57 -11.52 10.86 -2.77
C ALA A 57 -11.28 11.85 -1.61
N HIS A 58 -12.32 12.09 -0.81
CA HIS A 58 -12.22 12.99 0.34
C HIS A 58 -11.27 12.43 1.40
N GLY A 59 -11.43 11.18 1.78
CA GLY A 59 -10.59 10.58 2.82
C GLY A 59 -9.13 10.42 2.39
N THR A 60 -8.85 10.08 1.13
CA THR A 60 -7.47 10.08 0.63
C THR A 60 -6.85 11.47 0.70
N LYS A 61 -7.59 12.51 0.30
CA LYS A 61 -7.13 13.90 0.42
C LYS A 61 -6.84 14.26 1.88
N THR A 62 -7.74 13.90 2.80
CA THR A 62 -7.55 14.15 4.24
C THR A 62 -6.31 13.43 4.79
N VAL A 63 -6.08 12.16 4.40
CA VAL A 63 -4.83 11.44 4.76
C VAL A 63 -3.60 12.21 4.29
N LEU A 64 -3.59 12.66 3.03
CA LEU A 64 -2.46 13.41 2.47
C LEU A 64 -2.24 14.76 3.19
N GLU A 65 -3.32 15.47 3.54
CA GLU A 65 -3.25 16.73 4.30
C GLU A 65 -2.70 16.51 5.72
N VAL A 66 -3.12 15.45 6.41
CA VAL A 66 -2.59 15.06 7.72
C VAL A 66 -1.09 14.78 7.62
N LEU A 67 -0.68 13.93 6.68
CA LEU A 67 0.73 13.58 6.51
C LEU A 67 1.60 14.78 6.09
N ALA A 68 1.08 15.70 5.28
CA ALA A 68 1.77 16.92 4.91
C ALA A 68 1.99 17.87 6.10
N GLY A 69 1.15 17.80 7.14
CA GLY A 69 1.32 18.52 8.41
C GLY A 69 2.33 17.87 9.36
N MET A 70 2.78 16.65 9.06
CA MET A 70 3.73 15.87 9.84
C MET A 70 5.06 15.79 9.07
N ASP A 71 6.19 15.80 9.77
CA ASP A 71 7.53 15.62 9.15
C ASP A 71 7.81 14.12 8.88
N VAL A 72 7.05 13.55 7.93
CA VAL A 72 7.10 12.12 7.59
C VAL A 72 7.93 11.87 6.35
N ASN A 73 8.85 10.91 6.39
CA ASN A 73 9.53 10.44 5.19
C ASN A 73 8.56 9.64 4.31
N PRO A 74 8.15 10.14 3.12
CA PRO A 74 7.18 9.47 2.26
C PRO A 74 7.66 8.09 1.76
N ASP A 75 8.96 7.84 1.70
CA ASP A 75 9.50 6.52 1.32
C ASP A 75 9.07 5.41 2.28
N ARG A 76 8.75 5.75 3.53
CA ARG A 76 8.39 4.79 4.58
C ARG A 76 6.89 4.62 4.78
N VAL A 77 6.07 5.26 3.95
CA VAL A 77 4.61 5.22 4.07
C VAL A 77 3.99 4.59 2.84
N TRP A 78 3.16 3.59 3.06
CA TRP A 78 2.31 2.94 2.09
C TRP A 78 0.86 3.38 2.31
N ILE A 79 0.28 4.08 1.33
CA ILE A 79 -1.14 4.45 1.31
C ILE A 79 -1.88 3.41 0.49
N ASP A 80 -2.75 2.65 1.16
CA ASP A 80 -3.43 1.50 0.57
C ASP A 80 -4.87 1.80 0.12
N HIS A 81 -5.42 0.88 -0.65
CA HIS A 81 -6.73 0.95 -1.28
C HIS A 81 -6.87 2.10 -2.28
N VAL A 82 -5.78 2.54 -2.91
CA VAL A 82 -5.86 3.54 -3.98
C VAL A 82 -6.57 2.98 -5.22
N GLU A 83 -7.20 3.87 -5.95
CA GLU A 83 -7.93 3.58 -7.18
C GLU A 83 -7.63 4.67 -8.23
N GLU A 84 -8.19 4.56 -9.42
CA GLU A 84 -7.95 5.46 -10.56
C GLU A 84 -8.10 6.95 -10.22
N GLN A 85 -8.96 7.26 -9.26
CA GLN A 85 -9.28 8.64 -8.86
C GLN A 85 -8.36 9.20 -7.77
N THR A 86 -7.53 8.38 -7.14
CA THR A 86 -6.72 8.79 -5.98
C THR A 86 -5.23 8.52 -6.14
N ILE A 87 -4.86 7.62 -7.05
CA ILE A 87 -3.47 7.17 -7.20
C ILE A 87 -2.52 8.31 -7.59
N GLU A 88 -2.95 9.21 -8.48
CA GLU A 88 -2.12 10.32 -8.95
C GLU A 88 -1.70 11.22 -7.79
N SER A 89 -2.64 11.64 -6.95
CA SER A 89 -2.36 12.48 -5.79
C SER A 89 -1.43 11.81 -4.76
N VAL A 90 -1.53 10.49 -4.60
CA VAL A 90 -0.66 9.73 -3.69
C VAL A 90 0.77 9.66 -4.24
N LEU A 91 0.92 9.38 -5.54
CA LEU A 91 2.23 9.33 -6.20
C LEU A 91 2.90 10.70 -6.27
N ASP A 92 2.14 11.76 -6.58
CA ASP A 92 2.63 13.15 -6.64
C ASP A 92 3.13 13.63 -5.27
N ALA A 93 2.50 13.16 -4.18
CA ALA A 93 2.96 13.40 -2.83
C ALA A 93 4.18 12.54 -2.42
N GLY A 94 4.66 11.65 -3.29
CA GLY A 94 5.85 10.83 -3.10
C GLY A 94 5.65 9.56 -2.28
N TYR A 95 4.43 9.19 -1.94
CA TYR A 95 4.13 7.98 -1.16
C TYR A 95 4.09 6.71 -2.02
N TRP A 96 4.19 5.56 -1.36
CA TRP A 96 3.89 4.28 -1.99
C TRP A 96 2.38 4.10 -2.09
N ALA A 97 1.91 3.71 -3.28
CA ALA A 97 0.49 3.58 -3.57
C ALA A 97 0.10 2.10 -3.74
N GLY A 98 -0.74 1.60 -2.84
CA GLY A 98 -1.21 0.21 -2.81
C GLY A 98 -2.60 0.04 -3.42
N MET A 99 -2.72 -0.88 -4.35
CA MET A 99 -3.99 -1.30 -4.92
C MET A 99 -4.41 -2.63 -4.32
N THR A 100 -5.52 -2.64 -3.60
CA THR A 100 -6.06 -3.87 -3.03
C THR A 100 -7.06 -4.51 -3.99
N LEU A 101 -6.82 -5.75 -4.34
CA LEU A 101 -7.71 -6.54 -5.18
C LEU A 101 -8.81 -7.14 -4.33
N TYR A 102 -10.03 -6.61 -4.48
CA TYR A 102 -11.19 -7.07 -3.75
C TYR A 102 -12.46 -6.79 -4.55
N PRO A 103 -13.36 -7.77 -4.71
CA PRO A 103 -14.59 -7.57 -5.46
C PRO A 103 -15.48 -6.52 -4.78
N VAL A 104 -16.23 -5.76 -5.57
CA VAL A 104 -17.28 -4.80 -5.17
C VAL A 104 -16.73 -3.45 -4.70
N THR A 105 -15.83 -3.37 -3.71
CA THR A 105 -15.48 -2.10 -3.06
C THR A 105 -14.09 -1.59 -3.33
N LYS A 106 -13.26 -2.36 -4.04
CA LYS A 106 -11.86 -2.00 -4.37
C LYS A 106 -11.55 -2.35 -5.83
N CYS A 107 -10.29 -2.48 -6.19
CA CYS A 107 -9.88 -2.82 -7.55
C CYS A 107 -10.19 -4.27 -7.93
N SER A 108 -10.62 -4.48 -9.17
CA SER A 108 -10.52 -5.80 -9.80
C SER A 108 -9.11 -6.01 -10.39
N PRO A 109 -8.68 -7.27 -10.66
CA PRO A 109 -7.42 -7.56 -11.34
C PRO A 109 -7.24 -6.76 -12.63
N ARG A 110 -8.29 -6.63 -13.44
CA ARG A 110 -8.27 -5.86 -14.68
C ARG A 110 -8.05 -4.37 -14.45
N ARG A 111 -8.76 -3.75 -13.50
CA ARG A 111 -8.61 -2.32 -13.16
C ARG A 111 -7.21 -2.02 -12.60
N ALA A 112 -6.68 -2.92 -11.78
CA ALA A 112 -5.31 -2.76 -11.30
C ALA A 112 -4.29 -2.73 -12.46
N VAL A 113 -4.47 -3.61 -13.46
CA VAL A 113 -3.60 -3.59 -14.65
C VAL A 113 -3.80 -2.31 -15.48
N ASP A 114 -5.04 -1.80 -15.62
CA ASP A 114 -5.30 -0.51 -16.28
C ASP A 114 -4.50 0.63 -15.59
N ILE A 115 -4.43 0.63 -14.27
CA ILE A 115 -3.64 1.58 -13.48
C ILE A 115 -2.12 1.36 -13.70
N LEU A 116 -1.65 0.11 -13.65
CA LEU A 116 -0.23 -0.24 -13.88
C LEU A 116 0.26 0.16 -15.29
N GLU A 117 -0.62 0.25 -16.27
CA GLU A 117 -0.30 0.71 -17.62
C GLU A 117 -0.27 2.23 -17.76
N LYS A 118 -0.97 2.94 -16.89
CA LYS A 118 -1.15 4.39 -16.96
C LYS A 118 -0.11 5.17 -16.14
N TYR A 119 0.33 4.64 -15.00
CA TYR A 119 1.18 5.36 -14.05
C TYR A 119 2.58 4.77 -13.92
N PRO A 120 3.59 5.56 -13.47
CA PRO A 120 4.91 5.05 -13.10
C PRO A 120 4.79 3.93 -12.07
N ARG A 121 5.54 2.84 -12.25
CA ARG A 121 5.36 1.58 -11.50
C ARG A 121 6.25 1.44 -10.28
N GLU A 122 7.24 2.32 -10.13
CA GLU A 122 8.33 2.19 -9.15
C GLU A 122 7.84 2.21 -7.69
N ARG A 123 6.70 2.86 -7.45
CA ARG A 123 6.07 2.98 -6.13
C ARG A 123 4.68 2.35 -6.07
N LEU A 124 4.35 1.49 -7.03
CA LEU A 124 3.07 0.78 -7.04
C LEU A 124 3.19 -0.57 -6.37
N LEU A 125 2.25 -0.85 -5.50
CA LEU A 125 2.08 -2.12 -4.80
C LEU A 125 0.71 -2.70 -5.13
N VAL A 126 0.64 -4.01 -5.23
CA VAL A 126 -0.62 -4.74 -5.43
C VAL A 126 -0.78 -5.78 -4.34
N ASN A 127 -1.89 -5.77 -3.67
CA ASN A 127 -2.20 -6.70 -2.60
C ASN A 127 -3.63 -7.27 -2.71
N SER A 128 -3.98 -8.18 -1.83
CA SER A 128 -5.32 -8.75 -1.72
C SER A 128 -5.87 -8.56 -0.32
N SER A 129 -7.19 -8.57 -0.18
CA SER A 129 -7.88 -8.71 1.12
C SER A 129 -8.35 -10.15 1.31
N ALA A 130 -7.45 -11.13 1.13
CA ALA A 130 -7.78 -12.55 1.10
C ALA A 130 -8.33 -13.10 2.43
N ASP A 131 -8.20 -12.34 3.51
CA ASP A 131 -8.70 -12.63 4.86
C ASP A 131 -10.09 -12.02 5.14
N TRP A 132 -10.68 -11.28 4.19
CA TRP A 132 -11.87 -10.48 4.44
C TRP A 132 -13.04 -10.84 3.49
N GLY A 133 -14.21 -11.16 4.05
CA GLY A 133 -15.47 -11.31 3.31
C GLY A 133 -15.41 -12.23 2.08
N PRO A 134 -16.05 -11.87 0.96
CA PRO A 134 -16.05 -12.67 -0.27
C PRO A 134 -14.77 -12.46 -1.12
N SER A 135 -13.60 -12.40 -0.50
CA SER A 135 -12.33 -12.26 -1.20
C SER A 135 -11.91 -13.56 -1.88
N ASP A 136 -11.13 -13.44 -2.96
CA ASP A 136 -10.52 -14.55 -3.65
C ASP A 136 -9.01 -14.60 -3.28
N PRO A 137 -8.53 -15.70 -2.70
CA PRO A 137 -7.11 -15.85 -2.36
C PRO A 137 -6.19 -15.88 -3.59
N PHE A 138 -6.72 -16.11 -4.78
CA PHE A 138 -5.96 -16.16 -6.05
C PHE A 138 -6.00 -14.86 -6.85
N THR A 139 -6.60 -13.81 -6.33
CA THR A 139 -6.80 -12.55 -7.07
C THR A 139 -5.48 -11.87 -7.49
N LEU A 140 -4.40 -12.04 -6.73
CA LEU A 140 -3.06 -11.58 -7.14
C LEU A 140 -2.57 -12.33 -8.37
N GLN A 141 -2.70 -13.65 -8.38
CA GLN A 141 -2.33 -14.49 -9.52
C GLN A 141 -3.16 -14.13 -10.76
N GLU A 142 -4.45 -13.85 -10.60
CA GLU A 142 -5.31 -13.38 -11.70
C GLU A 142 -4.83 -12.05 -12.27
N SER A 143 -4.40 -11.12 -11.42
CA SER A 143 -3.82 -9.84 -11.85
C SER A 143 -2.51 -10.03 -12.62
N ILE A 144 -1.64 -10.93 -12.17
CA ILE A 144 -0.40 -11.29 -12.88
C ILE A 144 -0.73 -11.90 -14.25
N VAL A 145 -1.69 -12.81 -14.32
CA VAL A 145 -2.13 -13.43 -15.57
C VAL A 145 -2.70 -12.39 -16.54
N GLU A 146 -3.55 -11.47 -16.06
CA GLU A 146 -4.07 -10.38 -16.88
C GLU A 146 -2.95 -9.46 -17.40
N PHE A 147 -1.99 -9.10 -16.56
CA PHE A 147 -0.84 -8.28 -16.92
C PHE A 147 0.00 -8.96 -18.02
N ARG A 148 0.29 -10.24 -17.85
CA ARG A 148 1.01 -11.05 -18.85
C ARG A 148 0.22 -11.20 -20.16
N ARG A 149 -1.11 -11.41 -20.08
CA ARG A 149 -1.99 -11.53 -21.24
C ARG A 149 -2.00 -10.27 -22.10
N ARG A 150 -1.77 -9.10 -21.51
CA ARG A 150 -1.63 -7.81 -22.21
C ARG A 150 -0.24 -7.59 -22.84
N GLY A 151 0.65 -8.55 -22.76
CA GLY A 151 1.95 -8.54 -23.43
C GLY A 151 3.11 -8.00 -22.59
N HIS A 152 2.90 -7.71 -21.31
CA HIS A 152 3.99 -7.31 -20.43
C HIS A 152 4.93 -8.47 -20.13
N SER A 153 6.23 -8.20 -20.00
CA SER A 153 7.25 -9.22 -19.71
C SER A 153 7.10 -9.83 -18.32
N LEU A 154 7.64 -11.02 -18.12
CA LEU A 154 7.69 -11.64 -16.79
C LEU A 154 8.53 -10.79 -15.82
N GLN A 155 9.64 -10.23 -16.30
CA GLN A 155 10.45 -9.32 -15.48
C GLN A 155 9.63 -8.10 -15.00
N ALA A 156 8.79 -7.51 -15.87
CA ALA A 156 7.91 -6.41 -15.48
C ALA A 156 6.88 -6.82 -14.41
N ALA A 157 6.36 -8.06 -14.48
CA ALA A 157 5.51 -8.59 -13.43
C ALA A 157 6.28 -8.78 -12.12
N VAL A 158 7.49 -9.33 -12.18
CA VAL A 158 8.37 -9.48 -11.00
C VAL A 158 8.68 -8.14 -10.36
N GLU A 159 8.92 -7.08 -11.14
CA GLU A 159 9.16 -5.74 -10.58
C GLU A 159 7.98 -5.27 -9.70
N ILE A 160 6.76 -5.45 -10.15
CA ILE A 160 5.56 -4.96 -9.46
C ILE A 160 5.18 -5.87 -8.28
N TYR A 161 5.07 -7.18 -8.52
CA TYR A 161 4.45 -8.11 -7.57
C TYR A 161 5.45 -8.72 -6.57
N HIS A 162 6.76 -8.54 -6.80
CA HIS A 162 7.81 -9.02 -5.90
C HIS A 162 8.80 -7.93 -5.51
N ASN A 163 9.44 -7.26 -6.48
CA ASN A 163 10.55 -6.36 -6.19
C ASN A 163 10.10 -5.07 -5.48
N ASN A 164 8.98 -4.47 -5.86
CA ASN A 164 8.46 -3.29 -5.18
C ASN A 164 8.09 -3.58 -3.71
N PRO A 165 7.33 -4.65 -3.38
CA PRO A 165 7.14 -5.06 -1.98
C PRO A 165 8.47 -5.28 -1.24
N CYS A 166 9.45 -5.93 -1.86
CA CYS A 166 10.76 -6.12 -1.25
C CYS A 166 11.51 -4.81 -1.01
N ARG A 167 11.40 -3.83 -1.91
CA ARG A 167 12.01 -2.50 -1.72
C ARG A 167 11.35 -1.73 -0.59
N PHE A 168 10.02 -1.75 -0.52
CA PHE A 168 9.30 -1.09 0.56
C PHE A 168 9.60 -1.73 1.92
N LEU A 169 9.36 -3.03 2.04
CA LEU A 169 9.54 -3.78 3.29
C LEU A 169 11.02 -3.87 3.70
N GLY A 170 11.92 -3.94 2.72
CA GLY A 170 13.37 -4.03 2.94
C GLY A 170 14.01 -2.79 3.57
N GLN A 171 13.26 -1.71 3.74
CA GLN A 171 13.67 -0.55 4.55
C GLN A 171 13.65 -0.87 6.06
N ASN A 172 12.96 -1.93 6.47
CA ASN A 172 13.03 -2.45 7.84
C ASN A 172 14.09 -3.57 7.89
N ALA A 173 15.04 -3.46 8.80
CA ALA A 173 16.16 -4.41 8.94
C ALA A 173 15.72 -5.85 9.28
N LYS A 174 14.48 -6.05 9.69
CA LYS A 174 13.90 -7.37 9.98
C LYS A 174 13.45 -8.11 8.71
N TRP A 175 13.38 -7.42 7.55
CA TRP A 175 13.01 -8.00 6.26
C TRP A 175 14.25 -8.51 5.54
N ASP A 176 14.27 -9.79 5.17
CA ASP A 176 15.44 -10.46 4.56
C ASP A 176 15.24 -10.86 3.08
N ILE A 177 13.99 -10.79 2.56
CA ILE A 177 13.71 -11.12 1.16
C ILE A 177 14.20 -9.99 0.25
N LYS A 178 14.93 -10.33 -0.79
CA LYS A 178 15.56 -9.37 -1.70
C LYS A 178 14.87 -9.34 -3.05
N PRO A 179 14.93 -8.19 -3.75
CA PRO A 179 14.57 -8.12 -5.16
C PRO A 179 15.34 -9.13 -6.00
N ILE A 180 14.70 -9.62 -7.05
CA ILE A 180 15.27 -10.59 -7.98
C ILE A 180 15.23 -10.07 -9.42
N THR A 181 16.08 -10.61 -10.27
CA THR A 181 16.05 -10.40 -11.72
C THR A 181 15.87 -11.75 -12.38
N ILE A 182 14.97 -11.83 -13.36
CA ILE A 182 14.77 -13.04 -14.15
C ILE A 182 15.39 -12.80 -15.52
N SER A 183 16.25 -13.71 -15.99
CA SER A 183 16.63 -13.79 -17.39
C SER A 183 15.47 -14.37 -18.19
N GLU A 184 14.93 -13.63 -19.14
CA GLU A 184 14.03 -14.21 -20.14
C GLU A 184 14.91 -15.03 -21.10
N GLU A 185 14.78 -16.37 -21.07
CA GLU A 185 15.30 -17.27 -22.11
C GLU A 185 14.41 -17.27 -23.33
#